data_da511df53d3ab030a41b8a1739beeab7
#
_entry.id   da511df53d3ab030a41b8a1739beeab7
#
_cell.length_a   1.000
_cell.length_b   1.000
_cell.length_c   1.000
_cell.angle_alpha   90.00
_cell.angle_beta   90.00
_cell.angle_gamma   90.00
#
_symmetry.space_group_name_H-M   'P 1'
#
loop_
_entity.id
_entity.type
_entity.pdbx_description
1 polymer ?
#
loop_
_entity_poly.entity_id
_entity_poly.type
_entity_poly.pdbx_seq_one_letter_code
_entity_poly.pdbx_strand_id
1 'polypeptide(L)'
;QEDDRSSPRYWLFDRENNRLGDFLVVWPEIEETDLSQTKPFKFTNSDGVTLHGYFTEANNFTGEKPPLIVLPHGGPIGPRDFWGFDPDVQILSNAGYSVMKINYRGSGGYGRDFLKAGMGEPGRLIQKDIIEATEGIIEKGWVDKNRVGIYGASFGGYSAVQAPILRPDLFKVGVSLVGLFDLNMDFREGGCQA
;
A
#
# COMPACT_ATOMS: atom_id res chain seq x y z
N GLN A 1 16.34 9.48 -10.22
CA GLN A 1 15.30 8.90 -11.06
C GLN A 1 14.56 7.85 -10.24
N GLU A 2 13.26 7.88 -10.28
CA GLU A 2 12.39 6.93 -9.62
C GLU A 2 11.35 6.45 -10.62
N ASP A 3 11.14 5.15 -10.69
CA ASP A 3 10.04 4.47 -11.37
C ASP A 3 9.67 3.20 -10.57
N ASP A 4 8.74 2.40 -11.04
CA ASP A 4 8.24 1.24 -10.32
C ASP A 4 9.09 -0.02 -10.51
N ARG A 5 9.99 -0.02 -11.51
CA ARG A 5 10.81 -1.18 -11.90
C ARG A 5 12.30 -0.87 -12.01
N SER A 6 12.79 0.14 -11.33
CA SER A 6 14.22 0.35 -11.21
C SER A 6 14.61 0.70 -9.78
N SER A 7 15.76 0.20 -9.35
CA SER A 7 16.38 0.64 -8.11
C SER A 7 16.56 2.16 -8.14
N PRO A 8 16.25 2.88 -7.04
CA PRO A 8 16.43 4.32 -6.99
C PRO A 8 17.84 4.73 -7.38
N ARG A 9 17.95 5.68 -8.31
CA ARG A 9 19.21 6.14 -8.88
C ARG A 9 19.38 7.63 -8.66
N TYR A 10 20.54 8.02 -8.17
CA TYR A 10 20.94 9.40 -7.95
C TYR A 10 21.98 9.78 -8.99
N TRP A 11 21.83 10.98 -9.56
CA TRP A 11 22.70 11.53 -10.59
C TRP A 11 23.40 12.77 -10.05
N LEU A 12 24.65 12.95 -10.44
CA LEU A 12 25.40 14.18 -10.22
C LEU A 12 25.47 14.98 -11.51
N PHE A 13 25.02 16.23 -11.47
CA PHE A 13 25.20 17.15 -12.57
C PHE A 13 26.38 18.09 -12.27
N ASP A 14 27.47 17.91 -13.03
CA ASP A 14 28.63 18.78 -13.02
C ASP A 14 28.33 19.99 -13.92
N ARG A 15 28.15 21.16 -13.30
CA ARG A 15 27.84 22.40 -13.99
C ARG A 15 29.02 22.96 -14.78
N GLU A 16 30.25 22.73 -14.33
CA GLU A 16 31.46 23.26 -14.98
C GLU A 16 31.70 22.56 -16.32
N ASN A 17 31.53 21.25 -16.34
CA ASN A 17 31.77 20.42 -17.51
C ASN A 17 30.47 20.07 -18.28
N ASN A 18 29.32 20.55 -17.82
CA ASN A 18 27.99 20.24 -18.37
C ASN A 18 27.77 18.72 -18.56
N ARG A 19 28.13 17.94 -17.54
CA ARG A 19 28.06 16.47 -17.57
C ARG A 19 27.14 15.93 -16.50
N LEU A 20 26.30 14.97 -16.88
CA LEU A 20 25.52 14.16 -15.99
C LEU A 20 26.21 12.81 -15.83
N GLY A 21 26.47 12.39 -14.59
CA GLY A 21 27.09 11.11 -14.26
C GLY A 21 26.31 10.38 -13.18
N ASP A 22 26.42 9.05 -13.13
CA ASP A 22 25.87 8.25 -12.04
C ASP A 22 26.60 8.60 -10.73
N PHE A 23 25.83 8.91 -9.70
CA PHE A 23 26.35 9.13 -8.34
C PHE A 23 26.16 7.91 -7.45
N LEU A 24 24.93 7.35 -7.44
CA LEU A 24 24.57 6.20 -6.61
C LEU A 24 23.40 5.44 -7.23
N VAL A 25 23.49 4.14 -7.25
CA VAL A 25 22.37 3.20 -7.41
C VAL A 25 22.19 2.50 -6.08
N VAL A 26 20.99 2.53 -5.51
CA VAL A 26 20.76 2.03 -4.13
C VAL A 26 20.96 0.52 -4.05
N TRP A 27 20.43 -0.21 -5.03
CA TRP A 27 20.58 -1.68 -5.15
C TRP A 27 21.04 -2.02 -6.57
N PRO A 28 22.34 -1.95 -6.84
CA PRO A 28 22.87 -2.15 -8.20
C PRO A 28 22.73 -3.58 -8.71
N GLU A 29 22.52 -4.55 -7.82
CA GLU A 29 22.32 -5.96 -8.12
C GLU A 29 20.89 -6.32 -8.57
N ILE A 30 19.93 -5.40 -8.42
CA ILE A 30 18.54 -5.63 -8.85
C ILE A 30 18.40 -5.20 -10.31
N GLU A 31 18.01 -6.15 -11.15
CA GLU A 31 17.70 -5.89 -12.55
C GLU A 31 16.22 -5.56 -12.76
N GLU A 32 15.92 -4.72 -13.73
CA GLU A 32 14.53 -4.32 -14.06
C GLU A 32 13.65 -5.54 -14.41
N THR A 33 14.25 -6.57 -14.99
CA THR A 33 13.58 -7.84 -15.34
C THR A 33 13.08 -8.62 -14.13
N ASP A 34 13.66 -8.37 -12.95
CA ASP A 34 13.27 -9.03 -11.70
C ASP A 34 12.10 -8.34 -11.02
N LEU A 35 11.68 -7.20 -11.54
CA LEU A 35 10.70 -6.34 -10.89
C LEU A 35 9.36 -6.32 -11.62
N SER A 36 8.30 -6.34 -10.83
CA SER A 36 6.92 -6.29 -11.33
C SER A 36 6.44 -4.87 -11.53
N GLN A 37 5.64 -4.68 -12.58
CA GLN A 37 5.00 -3.40 -12.87
C GLN A 37 3.91 -3.09 -11.86
N THR A 38 3.89 -1.85 -11.40
CA THR A 38 2.86 -1.29 -10.52
C THR A 38 1.90 -0.41 -11.33
N LYS A 39 0.62 -0.75 -11.32
CA LYS A 39 -0.43 -0.05 -12.05
C LYS A 39 -1.32 0.76 -11.10
N PRO A 40 -1.58 2.05 -11.37
CA PRO A 40 -2.56 2.80 -10.61
C PRO A 40 -3.97 2.30 -10.93
N PHE A 41 -4.85 2.30 -9.91
CA PHE A 41 -6.26 2.03 -10.10
C PHE A 41 -7.12 2.99 -9.28
N LYS A 42 -8.41 3.03 -9.63
CA LYS A 42 -9.44 3.75 -8.89
C LYS A 42 -10.55 2.78 -8.51
N PHE A 43 -11.13 3.03 -7.35
CA PHE A 43 -12.27 2.29 -6.83
C PHE A 43 -13.24 3.28 -6.19
N THR A 44 -14.52 3.19 -6.49
CA THR A 44 -15.55 3.99 -5.80
C THR A 44 -16.26 3.08 -4.81
N ASN A 45 -16.16 3.44 -3.53
CA ASN A 45 -16.74 2.67 -2.45
C ASN A 45 -18.26 2.87 -2.36
N SER A 46 -18.93 2.14 -1.47
CA SER A 46 -20.38 2.20 -1.28
C SER A 46 -20.87 3.55 -0.73
N ASP A 47 -20.00 4.38 -0.17
CA ASP A 47 -20.31 5.76 0.24
C ASP A 47 -20.19 6.77 -0.92
N GLY A 48 -19.84 6.33 -2.13
CA GLY A 48 -19.60 7.18 -3.29
C GLY A 48 -18.24 7.89 -3.28
N VAL A 49 -17.34 7.50 -2.36
CA VAL A 49 -16.00 8.08 -2.28
C VAL A 49 -15.07 7.38 -3.26
N THR A 50 -14.39 8.14 -4.11
CA THR A 50 -13.39 7.60 -5.03
C THR A 50 -12.05 7.46 -4.31
N LEU A 51 -11.59 6.21 -4.17
CA LEU A 51 -10.31 5.83 -3.62
C LEU A 51 -9.30 5.61 -4.75
N HIS A 52 -8.04 5.86 -4.46
CA HIS A 52 -6.93 5.67 -5.39
C HIS A 52 -5.94 4.67 -4.81
N GLY A 53 -5.41 3.80 -5.63
CA GLY A 53 -4.47 2.78 -5.17
C GLY A 53 -3.50 2.35 -6.26
N TYR A 54 -2.64 1.42 -5.88
CA TYR A 54 -1.64 0.82 -6.74
C TYR A 54 -1.73 -0.69 -6.64
N PHE A 55 -1.70 -1.35 -7.77
CA PHE A 55 -1.74 -2.80 -7.87
C PHE A 55 -0.47 -3.30 -8.58
N THR A 56 0.26 -4.18 -7.92
CA THR A 56 1.44 -4.83 -8.46
C THR A 56 1.13 -6.30 -8.68
N GLU A 57 1.35 -6.78 -9.89
CA GLU A 57 1.10 -8.17 -10.25
C GLU A 57 2.16 -9.09 -9.63
N ALA A 58 1.75 -10.32 -9.28
CA ALA A 58 2.67 -11.34 -8.82
C ALA A 58 3.70 -11.67 -9.91
N ASN A 59 4.98 -11.68 -9.57
CA ASN A 59 6.04 -12.18 -10.43
C ASN A 59 6.22 -13.69 -10.21
N ASN A 60 6.66 -14.40 -11.24
CA ASN A 60 6.97 -15.83 -11.16
C ASN A 60 5.83 -16.75 -10.65
N PHE A 61 4.59 -16.30 -10.70
CA PHE A 61 3.43 -17.10 -10.32
C PHE A 61 2.94 -17.93 -11.50
N THR A 62 2.81 -19.24 -11.31
CA THR A 62 2.43 -20.19 -12.37
C THR A 62 1.00 -20.74 -12.26
N GLY A 63 0.25 -20.33 -11.23
CA GLY A 63 -1.14 -20.73 -11.02
C GLY A 63 -2.14 -19.91 -11.84
N GLU A 64 -3.43 -20.23 -11.74
CA GLU A 64 -4.50 -19.52 -12.45
C GLU A 64 -4.67 -18.08 -11.95
N LYS A 65 -4.72 -17.89 -10.63
CA LYS A 65 -4.87 -16.56 -9.98
C LYS A 65 -3.94 -16.49 -8.78
N PRO A 66 -3.12 -15.43 -8.69
CA PRO A 66 -2.20 -15.26 -7.56
C PRO A 66 -2.94 -14.93 -6.25
N PRO A 67 -2.34 -15.24 -5.09
CA PRO A 67 -2.79 -14.71 -3.82
C PRO A 67 -2.59 -13.18 -3.77
N LEU A 68 -3.39 -12.50 -2.94
CA LEU A 68 -3.32 -11.06 -2.73
C LEU A 68 -2.76 -10.74 -1.34
N ILE A 69 -1.83 -9.80 -1.28
CA ILE A 69 -1.47 -9.09 -0.05
C ILE A 69 -1.97 -7.65 -0.14
N VAL A 70 -2.78 -7.25 0.81
CA VAL A 70 -3.19 -5.86 1.00
C VAL A 70 -2.18 -5.17 1.90
N LEU A 71 -1.63 -4.04 1.46
CA LEU A 71 -0.56 -3.33 2.16
C LEU A 71 -1.03 -1.88 2.44
N PRO A 72 -1.82 -1.65 3.52
CA PRO A 72 -2.23 -0.31 3.91
C PRO A 72 -1.05 0.47 4.52
N HIS A 73 -0.91 1.73 4.13
CA HIS A 73 0.11 2.62 4.68
C HIS A 73 -0.14 3.01 6.13
N GLY A 74 0.89 3.53 6.80
CA GLY A 74 0.81 4.10 8.14
C GLY A 74 0.18 5.50 8.15
N GLY A 75 -0.07 6.04 9.31
CA GLY A 75 -0.67 7.37 9.52
C GLY A 75 -1.69 7.31 10.65
N PRO A 76 -3.02 7.39 10.39
CA PRO A 76 -3.74 7.29 9.10
C PRO A 76 -3.91 8.62 8.34
N ILE A 77 -3.75 9.76 9.01
CA ILE A 77 -4.10 11.08 8.45
C ILE A 77 -2.85 11.78 7.93
N GLY A 78 -2.87 12.14 6.64
CA GLY A 78 -1.80 12.89 5.96
C GLY A 78 -0.87 12.04 5.09
N PRO A 79 -0.23 10.97 5.57
CA PRO A 79 0.54 10.06 4.72
C PRO A 79 -0.28 9.48 3.56
N ARG A 80 0.41 9.09 2.49
CA ARG A 80 -0.18 8.34 1.38
C ARG A 80 0.87 7.49 0.68
N ASP A 81 0.41 6.51 -0.06
CA ASP A 81 1.22 5.78 -1.03
C ASP A 81 1.40 6.59 -2.32
N PHE A 82 2.54 6.37 -2.95
CA PHE A 82 2.91 6.92 -4.25
C PHE A 82 3.19 5.79 -5.24
N TRP A 83 3.11 6.12 -6.52
CA TRP A 83 3.63 5.27 -7.57
C TRP A 83 5.16 5.34 -7.56
N GLY A 84 5.81 4.20 -7.68
CA GLY A 84 7.27 4.11 -7.70
C GLY A 84 7.75 2.79 -7.12
N PHE A 85 9.07 2.62 -7.06
CA PHE A 85 9.73 1.46 -6.49
C PHE A 85 9.46 1.38 -4.98
N ASP A 86 8.99 0.22 -4.54
CA ASP A 86 8.75 -0.10 -3.14
C ASP A 86 9.34 -1.49 -2.87
N PRO A 87 10.38 -1.59 -2.01
CA PRO A 87 11.07 -2.86 -1.79
C PRO A 87 10.14 -3.94 -1.19
N ASP A 88 9.25 -3.60 -0.27
CA ASP A 88 8.32 -4.56 0.33
C ASP A 88 7.37 -5.12 -0.73
N VAL A 89 6.85 -4.23 -1.59
CA VAL A 89 5.98 -4.62 -2.71
C VAL A 89 6.72 -5.56 -3.66
N GLN A 90 7.95 -5.24 -4.03
CA GLN A 90 8.73 -6.06 -4.97
C GLN A 90 9.16 -7.41 -4.37
N ILE A 91 9.51 -7.45 -3.08
CA ILE A 91 9.81 -8.72 -2.38
C ILE A 91 8.58 -9.63 -2.38
N LEU A 92 7.40 -9.10 -2.02
CA LEU A 92 6.16 -9.87 -2.01
C LEU A 92 5.76 -10.32 -3.42
N SER A 93 5.91 -9.44 -4.41
CA SER A 93 5.63 -9.77 -5.81
C SER A 93 6.53 -10.90 -6.32
N ASN A 94 7.82 -10.84 -6.05
CA ASN A 94 8.77 -11.91 -6.41
C ASN A 94 8.51 -13.22 -5.66
N ALA A 95 7.91 -13.14 -4.48
CA ALA A 95 7.43 -14.33 -3.75
C ALA A 95 6.12 -14.92 -4.31
N GLY A 96 5.57 -14.35 -5.39
CA GLY A 96 4.38 -14.86 -6.07
C GLY A 96 3.05 -14.30 -5.54
N TYR A 97 3.07 -13.19 -4.83
CA TYR A 97 1.87 -12.49 -4.36
C TYR A 97 1.59 -11.26 -5.22
N SER A 98 0.35 -11.05 -5.62
CA SER A 98 -0.06 -9.71 -6.03
C SER A 98 -0.19 -8.81 -4.82
N VAL A 99 0.14 -7.52 -4.97
CA VAL A 99 0.11 -6.55 -3.87
C VAL A 99 -0.82 -5.39 -4.23
N MET A 100 -1.70 -5.03 -3.29
CA MET A 100 -2.56 -3.85 -3.39
C MET A 100 -2.19 -2.84 -2.31
N LYS A 101 -1.85 -1.62 -2.70
CA LYS A 101 -1.78 -0.44 -1.83
C LYS A 101 -3.00 0.43 -2.09
N ILE A 102 -3.61 0.97 -1.04
CA ILE A 102 -4.81 1.80 -1.15
C ILE A 102 -4.68 3.08 -0.33
N ASN A 103 -4.89 4.21 -0.96
CA ASN A 103 -5.03 5.50 -0.31
C ASN A 103 -6.48 5.66 0.13
N TYR A 104 -6.75 5.23 1.36
CA TYR A 104 -8.04 5.34 2.02
C TYR A 104 -8.35 6.78 2.43
N ARG A 105 -9.60 7.09 2.77
CA ARG A 105 -9.95 8.44 3.28
C ARG A 105 -9.06 8.82 4.47
N GLY A 106 -8.60 10.07 4.49
CA GLY A 106 -7.56 10.54 5.41
C GLY A 106 -6.17 10.63 4.79
N SER A 107 -5.91 9.94 3.68
CA SER A 107 -4.66 10.08 2.93
C SER A 107 -4.51 11.48 2.33
N GLY A 108 -3.29 12.01 2.34
CA GLY A 108 -2.96 13.32 1.79
C GLY A 108 -2.98 13.36 0.27
N GLY A 109 -3.02 14.59 -0.30
CA GLY A 109 -2.90 14.82 -1.74
C GLY A 109 -4.18 14.67 -2.55
N TYR A 110 -5.31 14.31 -1.92
CA TYR A 110 -6.64 14.17 -2.57
C TYR A 110 -7.62 15.28 -2.18
N GLY A 111 -7.12 16.35 -1.60
CA GLY A 111 -7.90 17.50 -1.17
C GLY A 111 -8.32 17.44 0.30
N ARG A 112 -8.79 18.60 0.78
CA ARG A 112 -9.09 18.83 2.20
C ARG A 112 -10.25 17.96 2.71
N ASP A 113 -11.28 17.77 1.87
CA ASP A 113 -12.46 17.03 2.27
C ASP A 113 -12.17 15.53 2.39
N PHE A 114 -11.35 14.99 1.49
CA PHE A 114 -10.88 13.61 1.56
C PHE A 114 -10.01 13.37 2.81
N LEU A 115 -9.12 14.31 3.13
CA LEU A 115 -8.31 14.27 4.35
C LEU A 115 -9.18 14.27 5.60
N LYS A 116 -10.13 15.20 5.69
CA LYS A 116 -11.03 15.34 6.83
C LYS A 116 -11.98 14.15 7.01
N ALA A 117 -12.38 13.49 5.92
CA ALA A 117 -13.27 12.34 5.96
C ALA A 117 -12.68 11.13 6.69
N GLY A 118 -11.35 11.09 6.88
CA GLY A 118 -10.68 10.05 7.68
C GLY A 118 -10.53 10.40 9.15
N MET A 119 -10.69 11.68 9.55
CA MET A 119 -10.49 12.11 10.92
C MET A 119 -11.54 11.49 11.86
N GLY A 120 -11.06 10.91 12.95
CA GLY A 120 -11.93 10.21 13.91
C GLY A 120 -12.48 8.86 13.42
N GLU A 121 -12.05 8.38 12.26
CA GLU A 121 -12.58 7.18 11.61
C GLU A 121 -11.58 6.00 11.49
N PRO A 122 -10.51 5.91 12.28
CA PRO A 122 -9.46 4.91 12.08
C PRO A 122 -9.97 3.46 12.17
N GLY A 123 -10.91 3.20 13.08
CA GLY A 123 -11.50 1.86 13.30
C GLY A 123 -12.75 1.55 12.48
N ARG A 124 -13.27 2.51 11.73
CA ARG A 124 -14.58 2.39 11.02
C ARG A 124 -14.44 2.64 9.53
N LEU A 125 -14.56 3.90 9.09
CA LEU A 125 -14.63 4.22 7.66
C LEU A 125 -13.33 3.97 6.92
N ILE A 126 -12.18 4.12 7.56
CA ILE A 126 -10.89 3.77 6.96
C ILE A 126 -10.79 2.25 6.75
N GLN A 127 -11.21 1.44 7.73
CA GLN A 127 -11.22 -0.01 7.57
C GLN A 127 -12.21 -0.45 6.48
N LYS A 128 -13.37 0.20 6.41
CA LYS A 128 -14.34 -0.01 5.33
C LYS A 128 -13.74 0.25 3.95
N ASP A 129 -12.99 1.33 3.77
CA ASP A 129 -12.30 1.65 2.51
C ASP A 129 -11.33 0.56 2.10
N ILE A 130 -10.51 0.06 3.04
CA ILE A 130 -9.54 -1.00 2.80
C ILE A 130 -10.26 -2.30 2.40
N ILE A 131 -11.31 -2.68 3.11
CA ILE A 131 -12.09 -3.90 2.87
C ILE A 131 -12.77 -3.83 1.50
N GLU A 132 -13.52 -2.75 1.21
CA GLU A 132 -14.26 -2.63 -0.03
C GLU A 132 -13.34 -2.53 -1.26
N ALA A 133 -12.19 -1.85 -1.14
CA ALA A 133 -11.20 -1.83 -2.20
C ALA A 133 -10.61 -3.22 -2.46
N THR A 134 -10.42 -4.03 -1.42
CA THR A 134 -9.98 -5.43 -1.54
C THR A 134 -11.01 -6.26 -2.29
N GLU A 135 -12.28 -6.12 -1.95
CA GLU A 135 -13.39 -6.77 -2.65
C GLU A 135 -13.44 -6.35 -4.12
N GLY A 136 -13.25 -5.05 -4.40
CA GLY A 136 -13.21 -4.53 -5.76
C GLY A 136 -12.07 -5.12 -6.62
N ILE A 137 -10.90 -5.40 -6.04
CA ILE A 137 -9.82 -6.11 -6.75
C ILE A 137 -10.19 -7.57 -7.02
N ILE A 138 -10.83 -8.24 -6.06
CA ILE A 138 -11.31 -9.61 -6.22
C ILE A 138 -12.38 -9.70 -7.33
N GLU A 139 -13.32 -8.76 -7.37
CA GLU A 139 -14.38 -8.69 -8.39
C GLU A 139 -13.82 -8.50 -9.81
N LYS A 140 -12.68 -7.81 -9.96
CA LYS A 140 -11.95 -7.73 -11.23
C LYS A 140 -11.41 -9.08 -11.70
N GLY A 141 -11.36 -10.08 -10.83
CA GLY A 141 -10.86 -11.41 -11.14
C GLY A 141 -9.34 -11.51 -11.25
N TRP A 142 -8.61 -10.52 -10.74
CA TRP A 142 -7.14 -10.47 -10.86
C TRP A 142 -6.42 -11.39 -9.87
N VAL A 143 -7.08 -11.76 -8.78
CA VAL A 143 -6.50 -12.52 -7.66
C VAL A 143 -7.43 -13.64 -7.18
N ASP A 144 -6.88 -14.58 -6.41
CA ASP A 144 -7.67 -15.64 -5.78
C ASP A 144 -8.34 -15.10 -4.49
N LYS A 145 -9.66 -15.02 -4.53
CA LYS A 145 -10.48 -14.58 -3.39
C LYS A 145 -10.31 -15.39 -2.10
N ASN A 146 -9.83 -16.61 -2.20
CA ASN A 146 -9.63 -17.51 -1.05
C ASN A 146 -8.24 -17.38 -0.43
N ARG A 147 -7.34 -16.59 -1.04
CA ARG A 147 -5.96 -16.41 -0.61
C ARG A 147 -5.61 -14.93 -0.49
N VAL A 148 -6.30 -14.24 0.43
CA VAL A 148 -6.10 -12.83 0.71
C VAL A 148 -5.47 -12.67 2.09
N GLY A 149 -4.33 -12.00 2.14
CA GLY A 149 -3.65 -11.57 3.37
C GLY A 149 -3.58 -10.06 3.46
N ILE A 150 -3.27 -9.56 4.64
CA ILE A 150 -3.03 -8.14 4.89
C ILE A 150 -1.75 -7.99 5.72
N TYR A 151 -0.86 -7.08 5.30
CA TYR A 151 0.38 -6.77 5.97
C TYR A 151 0.53 -5.27 6.09
N GLY A 152 1.00 -4.76 7.22
CA GLY A 152 1.23 -3.34 7.37
C GLY A 152 2.02 -2.96 8.61
N ALA A 153 2.52 -1.72 8.60
CA ALA A 153 3.28 -1.16 9.70
C ALA A 153 2.55 0.03 10.34
N SER A 154 2.77 0.26 11.63
CA SER A 154 2.16 1.36 12.40
C SER A 154 0.62 1.29 12.31
N PHE A 155 -0.05 2.31 11.80
CA PHE A 155 -1.50 2.26 11.54
C PHE A 155 -1.86 1.15 10.54
N GLY A 156 -1.04 0.91 9.52
CA GLY A 156 -1.20 -0.26 8.63
C GLY A 156 -1.14 -1.58 9.38
N GLY A 157 -0.30 -1.67 10.44
CA GLY A 157 -0.23 -2.79 11.36
C GLY A 157 -1.50 -2.95 12.21
N TYR A 158 -2.12 -1.86 12.65
CA TYR A 158 -3.45 -1.88 13.25
C TYR A 158 -4.48 -2.44 12.28
N SER A 159 -4.51 -1.95 11.05
CA SER A 159 -5.43 -2.44 10.01
C SER A 159 -5.21 -3.92 9.70
N ALA A 160 -3.95 -4.40 9.74
CA ALA A 160 -3.63 -5.81 9.51
C ALA A 160 -4.18 -6.76 10.59
N VAL A 161 -4.51 -6.23 11.77
CA VAL A 161 -5.21 -6.99 12.83
C VAL A 161 -6.72 -6.75 12.77
N GLN A 162 -7.14 -5.50 12.58
CA GLN A 162 -8.54 -5.12 12.62
C GLN A 162 -9.35 -5.66 11.44
N ALA A 163 -8.80 -5.64 10.22
CA ALA A 163 -9.52 -6.10 9.04
C ALA A 163 -9.88 -7.60 9.08
N PRO A 164 -8.98 -8.52 9.49
CA PRO A 164 -9.34 -9.93 9.72
C PRO A 164 -10.40 -10.15 10.81
N ILE A 165 -10.45 -9.29 11.85
CA ILE A 165 -11.49 -9.36 12.88
C ILE A 165 -12.84 -8.95 12.28
N LEU A 166 -12.88 -7.91 11.47
CA LEU A 166 -14.10 -7.42 10.82
C LEU A 166 -14.57 -8.35 9.70
N ARG A 167 -13.65 -8.96 8.97
CA ARG A 167 -13.92 -9.79 7.78
C ARG A 167 -13.06 -11.08 7.80
N PRO A 168 -13.32 -12.01 8.73
CA PRO A 168 -12.59 -13.29 8.80
C PRO A 168 -12.85 -14.21 7.61
N ASP A 169 -13.95 -13.99 6.91
CA ASP A 169 -14.26 -14.64 5.64
C ASP A 169 -13.34 -14.20 4.48
N LEU A 170 -12.93 -12.94 4.48
CA LEU A 170 -12.11 -12.35 3.44
C LEU A 170 -10.61 -12.55 3.68
N PHE A 171 -10.11 -12.13 4.84
CA PHE A 171 -8.69 -12.18 5.16
C PHE A 171 -8.30 -13.49 5.87
N LYS A 172 -7.31 -14.21 5.31
CA LYS A 172 -6.82 -15.49 5.85
C LYS A 172 -5.63 -15.35 6.77
N VAL A 173 -4.90 -14.24 6.65
CA VAL A 173 -3.73 -13.90 7.48
C VAL A 173 -3.58 -12.40 7.60
N GLY A 174 -3.20 -11.95 8.80
CA GLY A 174 -2.77 -10.58 9.07
C GLY A 174 -1.37 -10.58 9.66
N VAL A 175 -0.49 -9.73 9.13
CA VAL A 175 0.87 -9.52 9.63
C VAL A 175 1.04 -8.08 10.03
N SER A 176 1.28 -7.84 11.31
CA SER A 176 1.41 -6.49 11.88
C SER A 176 2.86 -6.22 12.28
N LEU A 177 3.42 -5.14 11.75
CA LEU A 177 4.72 -4.63 12.15
C LEU A 177 4.51 -3.33 12.94
N VAL A 178 4.95 -3.31 14.21
CA VAL A 178 4.82 -2.16 15.13
C VAL A 178 3.42 -1.53 15.12
N GLY A 179 2.38 -2.37 15.10
CA GLY A 179 0.98 -1.92 15.02
C GLY A 179 0.49 -1.23 16.30
N LEU A 180 -0.44 -0.30 16.12
CA LEU A 180 -1.13 0.39 17.21
C LEU A 180 -2.32 -0.47 17.63
N PHE A 181 -2.27 -1.10 18.79
CA PHE A 181 -3.32 -2.05 19.22
C PHE A 181 -4.37 -1.45 20.14
N ASP A 182 -4.07 -0.32 20.78
CA ASP A 182 -5.00 0.43 21.62
C ASP A 182 -5.07 1.89 21.20
N LEU A 183 -6.01 2.20 20.30
CA LEU A 183 -6.22 3.56 19.80
C LEU A 183 -6.59 4.55 20.93
N ASN A 184 -7.19 4.07 22.06
CA ASN A 184 -7.53 4.96 23.17
C ASN A 184 -6.29 5.38 23.94
N MET A 185 -5.30 4.52 24.12
CA MET A 185 -4.02 4.89 24.72
C MET A 185 -3.28 5.90 23.86
N ASP A 186 -3.22 5.68 22.53
CA ASP A 186 -2.57 6.58 21.58
C ASP A 186 -3.16 8.00 21.62
N PHE A 187 -4.50 8.12 21.68
CA PHE A 187 -5.16 9.41 21.80
C PHE A 187 -4.88 10.11 23.13
N ARG A 188 -4.77 9.38 24.23
CA ARG A 188 -4.52 9.94 25.56
C ARG A 188 -3.08 10.39 25.75
N GLU A 189 -2.13 9.72 25.14
CA GLU A 189 -0.69 10.01 25.24
C GLU A 189 -0.18 10.99 24.18
N GLY A 190 -1.06 11.52 23.32
CA GLY A 190 -0.74 12.52 22.32
C GLY A 190 -0.01 11.96 21.09
N GLY A 191 -0.03 10.65 20.91
CA GLY A 191 0.66 9.97 19.81
C GLY A 191 0.05 10.20 18.43
N CYS A 192 -1.27 10.39 18.35
CA CYS A 192 -1.97 10.76 17.12
C CYS A 192 -2.80 12.02 17.37
N GLN A 193 -2.25 13.17 17.02
CA GLN A 193 -3.10 14.37 16.93
C GLN A 193 -4.00 14.21 15.69
N ALA A 194 -5.29 14.04 15.95
CA ALA A 194 -6.34 13.99 14.95
C ALA A 194 -6.55 15.37 14.29
#